data_e57ceb09e2d84126e2c046db9ef61dc9
#
_entry.id   e57ceb09e2d84126e2c046db9ef61dc9
#
_cell.length_a   1.000
_cell.length_b   1.000
_cell.length_c   1.000
_cell.angle_alpha   90.00
_cell.angle_beta   90.00
_cell.angle_gamma   90.00
#
_symmetry.space_group_name_H-M   'P 1'
#
loop_
_entity.id
_entity.type
_entity.pdbx_description
1 polymer ?
#
loop_
_entity_poly.entity_id
_entity_poly.type
_entity_poly.pdbx_seq_one_letter_code
_entity_poly.pdbx_strand_id
1 'polypeptide(L)'
;MKRFFCILLAALLLLTLAACAKTPAAELTTEPADEAPDWQTKYDLGVRYLSEGKYEEAVLAFTAAIEIDPKRAEAFLGRGDTYEKLVDLERAAADYRVALELEPNADAEIKLKKWEAELLSAQLQDELWPMVRDLVLPMTVDSVVLGETSIETAKSIYASYPYAKSNLMNDATQDTVYNCFGMDMPIPAGYEENEFGFLFAAPVGGAVCDICINQPGFVALGALQVGDAAEMALELFGFPEMPPHVPLQWILKNGAQLEYNWYSDDDFTFTYQLNEQTATVYVEGGVVHYVGLKVEDSPA
;
A
#
# COMPACT_ATOMS: atom_id res chain seq x y z
N MET A 1 76.96 37.91 -44.51
CA MET A 1 76.23 36.65 -44.18
C MET A 1 74.71 36.75 -44.10
N LYS A 2 74.12 37.84 -43.68
CA LYS A 2 72.67 37.99 -43.57
C LYS A 2 71.89 38.06 -44.87
N ARG A 3 72.49 38.51 -45.97
CA ARG A 3 71.83 38.65 -47.29
C ARG A 3 71.71 37.32 -48.10
N PHE A 4 72.61 36.37 -47.87
CA PHE A 4 72.54 35.06 -48.51
C PHE A 4 71.47 34.13 -47.85
N PHE A 5 71.16 34.33 -46.57
CA PHE A 5 70.18 33.52 -45.86
C PHE A 5 68.74 33.82 -46.30
N CYS A 6 68.49 35.09 -46.64
CA CYS A 6 67.16 35.49 -47.15
C CYS A 6 66.89 34.99 -48.56
N ILE A 7 67.88 34.86 -49.40
CA ILE A 7 67.69 34.37 -50.79
C ILE A 7 67.51 32.86 -50.80
N LEU A 8 68.20 32.13 -49.88
CA LEU A 8 67.99 30.67 -49.73
C LEU A 8 66.56 30.34 -49.17
N LEU A 9 66.01 31.16 -48.27
CA LEU A 9 64.73 30.96 -47.70
C LEU A 9 63.58 31.28 -48.71
N ALA A 10 63.83 32.30 -49.58
CA ALA A 10 62.86 32.64 -50.66
C ALA A 10 62.88 31.57 -51.78
N ALA A 11 63.98 30.96 -52.10
CA ALA A 11 64.10 29.87 -53.08
C ALA A 11 63.41 28.56 -52.57
N LEU A 12 63.55 28.30 -51.24
CA LEU A 12 62.90 27.13 -50.62
C LEU A 12 61.30 27.29 -50.57
N LEU A 13 60.86 28.52 -50.41
CA LEU A 13 59.40 28.85 -50.40
C LEU A 13 58.78 28.76 -51.79
N LEU A 14 59.50 29.04 -52.85
CA LEU A 14 59.07 28.95 -54.22
C LEU A 14 59.02 27.53 -54.77
N LEU A 15 59.87 26.60 -54.22
CA LEU A 15 59.78 25.19 -54.62
C LEU A 15 58.65 24.42 -54.00
N THR A 16 58.00 24.93 -52.92
CA THR A 16 56.82 24.28 -52.27
C THR A 16 55.53 24.64 -52.97
N LEU A 17 55.46 25.67 -53.83
CA LEU A 17 54.25 26.08 -54.52
C LEU A 17 54.06 25.40 -55.92
N ALA A 18 55.01 24.65 -56.41
CA ALA A 18 54.94 23.98 -57.72
C ALA A 18 54.52 22.50 -57.65
N ALA A 19 54.30 21.96 -56.47
CA ALA A 19 53.89 20.55 -56.29
C ALA A 19 52.38 20.34 -56.04
N CYS A 20 51.55 21.38 -56.15
CA CYS A 20 50.12 21.31 -55.90
C CYS A 20 49.28 21.43 -57.19
N ALA A 21 49.58 20.57 -58.17
CA ALA A 21 48.68 20.45 -59.34
C ALA A 21 48.73 19.01 -59.89
N LYS A 22 47.87 18.18 -59.31
CA LYS A 22 47.23 16.94 -59.79
C LYS A 22 47.14 15.91 -58.70
N THR A 23 46.29 16.17 -57.70
CA THR A 23 45.60 15.09 -57.02
C THR A 23 44.18 14.98 -57.60
N PRO A 24 43.70 13.78 -57.97
CA PRO A 24 42.30 13.58 -58.32
C PRO A 24 41.48 13.98 -57.09
N ALA A 25 40.34 14.64 -57.35
CA ALA A 25 39.35 14.96 -56.35
C ALA A 25 39.05 13.67 -55.54
N ALA A 26 39.64 13.55 -54.34
CA ALA A 26 39.11 12.67 -53.36
C ALA A 26 37.70 13.25 -53.09
N GLU A 27 36.71 12.51 -53.46
CA GLU A 27 35.32 12.68 -52.98
C GLU A 27 35.44 12.85 -51.47
N LEU A 28 35.20 14.07 -50.96
CA LEU A 28 34.94 14.26 -49.56
C LEU A 28 33.60 13.47 -49.34
N THR A 29 33.77 12.21 -48.95
CA THR A 29 32.73 11.60 -48.12
C THR A 29 32.70 12.48 -46.89
N THR A 30 31.74 13.41 -46.87
CA THR A 30 31.26 14.01 -45.67
C THR A 30 30.83 12.82 -44.81
N GLU A 31 31.70 12.43 -43.85
CA GLU A 31 31.19 11.70 -42.69
C GLU A 31 29.95 12.51 -42.24
N PRO A 32 28.78 11.87 -42.04
CA PRO A 32 27.65 12.59 -41.52
C PRO A 32 28.15 13.32 -40.29
N ALA A 33 28.06 14.65 -40.31
CA ALA A 33 28.26 15.46 -39.13
C ALA A 33 27.55 14.72 -38.01
N ASP A 34 28.24 14.47 -36.90
CA ASP A 34 27.72 13.84 -35.70
C ASP A 34 26.45 14.65 -35.35
N GLU A 35 25.28 14.22 -35.91
CA GLU A 35 24.00 14.85 -35.61
C GLU A 35 23.86 14.71 -34.11
N ALA A 36 23.82 15.85 -33.43
CA ALA A 36 23.59 15.85 -32.00
C ALA A 36 22.44 14.88 -31.72
N PRO A 37 22.63 13.88 -30.86
CA PRO A 37 21.66 12.83 -30.67
C PRO A 37 20.30 13.48 -30.35
N ASP A 38 19.30 13.20 -31.20
CA ASP A 38 17.96 13.70 -30.98
C ASP A 38 17.33 12.98 -29.77
N TRP A 39 16.25 13.56 -29.23
CA TRP A 39 15.58 13.00 -28.08
C TRP A 39 15.08 11.56 -28.36
N GLN A 40 14.65 11.26 -29.58
CA GLN A 40 14.14 9.95 -29.98
C GLN A 40 15.21 8.88 -29.88
N THR A 41 16.43 9.16 -30.34
CA THR A 41 17.57 8.23 -30.22
C THR A 41 17.85 7.88 -28.75
N LYS A 42 17.77 8.88 -27.84
CA LYS A 42 17.97 8.65 -26.41
C LYS A 42 16.81 7.92 -25.77
N TYR A 43 15.58 8.25 -26.17
CA TYR A 43 14.39 7.54 -25.73
C TYR A 43 14.42 6.06 -26.14
N ASP A 44 14.70 5.75 -27.41
CA ASP A 44 14.78 4.38 -27.91
C ASP A 44 15.88 3.57 -27.20
N LEU A 45 16.98 4.23 -26.88
CA LEU A 45 18.04 3.62 -26.07
C LEU A 45 17.55 3.28 -24.66
N GLY A 46 16.77 4.18 -24.04
CA GLY A 46 16.14 3.96 -22.74
C GLY A 46 15.18 2.78 -22.76
N VAL A 47 14.28 2.72 -23.77
CA VAL A 47 13.34 1.60 -23.95
C VAL A 47 14.09 0.28 -24.12
N ARG A 48 15.17 0.26 -24.87
CA ARG A 48 15.98 -0.95 -25.05
C ARG A 48 16.62 -1.38 -23.72
N TYR A 49 17.25 -0.46 -22.97
CA TYR A 49 17.85 -0.78 -21.67
C TYR A 49 16.84 -1.26 -20.66
N LEU A 50 15.64 -0.65 -20.62
CA LEU A 50 14.55 -1.09 -19.77
C LEU A 50 14.13 -2.53 -20.10
N SER A 51 14.01 -2.86 -21.39
CA SER A 51 13.66 -4.21 -21.84
C SER A 51 14.75 -5.26 -21.55
N GLU A 52 16.01 -4.83 -21.51
CA GLU A 52 17.17 -5.68 -21.16
C GLU A 52 17.37 -5.81 -19.64
N GLY A 53 16.56 -5.13 -18.79
CA GLY A 53 16.71 -5.11 -17.34
C GLY A 53 17.88 -4.26 -16.84
N LYS A 54 18.45 -3.40 -17.68
CA LYS A 54 19.54 -2.47 -17.37
C LYS A 54 18.94 -1.14 -16.90
N TYR A 55 18.41 -1.15 -15.69
CA TYR A 55 17.54 -0.07 -15.20
C TYR A 55 18.32 1.25 -14.98
N GLU A 56 19.54 1.19 -14.44
CA GLU A 56 20.36 2.38 -14.23
C GLU A 56 20.73 3.06 -15.55
N GLU A 57 21.10 2.28 -16.58
CA GLU A 57 21.40 2.80 -17.91
C GLU A 57 20.14 3.33 -18.60
N ALA A 58 18.98 2.71 -18.35
CA ALA A 58 17.70 3.21 -18.87
C ALA A 58 17.34 4.58 -18.27
N VAL A 59 17.52 4.78 -16.94
CA VAL A 59 17.36 6.09 -16.29
C VAL A 59 18.23 7.14 -16.93
N LEU A 60 19.51 6.83 -17.19
CA LEU A 60 20.43 7.78 -17.82
C LEU A 60 20.01 8.14 -19.25
N ALA A 61 19.56 7.14 -20.01
CA ALA A 61 19.11 7.35 -21.40
C ALA A 61 17.83 8.18 -21.48
N PHE A 62 16.83 7.87 -20.66
CA PHE A 62 15.59 8.67 -20.58
C PHE A 62 15.86 10.08 -20.05
N THR A 63 16.76 10.23 -19.09
CA THR A 63 17.17 11.56 -18.60
C THR A 63 17.79 12.39 -19.71
N ALA A 64 18.67 11.80 -20.51
CA ALA A 64 19.23 12.49 -21.68
C ALA A 64 18.18 12.86 -22.72
N ALA A 65 17.15 12.02 -22.92
CA ALA A 65 16.02 12.36 -23.80
C ALA A 65 15.22 13.56 -23.26
N ILE A 66 14.95 13.59 -21.96
CA ILE A 66 14.25 14.70 -21.27
C ILE A 66 15.06 16.01 -21.35
N GLU A 67 16.39 15.94 -21.20
CA GLU A 67 17.26 17.13 -21.33
C GLU A 67 17.24 17.73 -22.73
N ILE A 68 17.07 16.90 -23.76
CA ILE A 68 16.95 17.34 -25.15
C ILE A 68 15.57 17.95 -25.43
N ASP A 69 14.50 17.26 -25.05
CA ASP A 69 13.12 17.76 -25.20
C ASP A 69 12.27 17.48 -23.95
N PRO A 70 12.19 18.43 -23.00
CA PRO A 70 11.45 18.26 -21.75
C PRO A 70 9.92 18.29 -21.89
N LYS A 71 9.40 18.40 -23.11
CA LYS A 71 7.95 18.41 -23.38
C LYS A 71 7.41 17.05 -23.84
N ARG A 72 8.24 16.02 -23.82
CA ARG A 72 7.88 14.68 -24.22
C ARG A 72 7.45 13.84 -23.02
N ALA A 73 6.14 13.67 -22.88
CA ALA A 73 5.57 12.86 -21.82
C ALA A 73 6.12 11.41 -21.81
N GLU A 74 6.37 10.85 -23.00
CA GLU A 74 6.84 9.48 -23.16
C GLU A 74 8.19 9.22 -22.46
N ALA A 75 9.09 10.20 -22.46
CA ALA A 75 10.40 10.05 -21.80
C ALA A 75 10.27 10.04 -20.26
N PHE A 76 9.36 10.83 -19.70
CA PHE A 76 9.03 10.78 -18.28
C PHE A 76 8.33 9.47 -17.93
N LEU A 77 7.39 8.99 -18.73
CA LEU A 77 6.74 7.68 -18.53
C LEU A 77 7.76 6.56 -18.52
N GLY A 78 8.66 6.53 -19.51
CA GLY A 78 9.72 5.52 -19.57
C GLY A 78 10.66 5.55 -18.36
N ARG A 79 11.03 6.75 -17.87
CA ARG A 79 11.86 6.90 -16.68
C ARG A 79 11.09 6.53 -15.42
N GLY A 80 9.83 6.90 -15.31
CA GLY A 80 8.95 6.50 -14.22
C GLY A 80 8.79 4.97 -14.13
N ASP A 81 8.53 4.32 -15.27
CA ASP A 81 8.48 2.84 -15.35
C ASP A 81 9.80 2.20 -14.93
N THR A 82 10.92 2.86 -15.24
CA THR A 82 12.25 2.37 -14.83
C THR A 82 12.46 2.53 -13.34
N TYR A 83 12.05 3.65 -12.74
CA TYR A 83 12.11 3.85 -11.29
C TYR A 83 11.20 2.87 -10.55
N GLU A 84 10.04 2.53 -11.11
CA GLU A 84 9.18 1.46 -10.56
C GLU A 84 9.93 0.11 -10.47
N LYS A 85 10.71 -0.25 -11.51
CA LYS A 85 11.55 -1.46 -11.49
C LYS A 85 12.69 -1.42 -10.48
N LEU A 86 13.18 -0.22 -10.18
CA LEU A 86 14.20 0.02 -9.15
C LEU A 86 13.59 0.14 -7.73
N VAL A 87 12.26 0.05 -7.60
CA VAL A 87 11.51 0.26 -6.34
C VAL A 87 11.75 1.66 -5.75
N ASP A 88 12.01 2.65 -6.61
CA ASP A 88 12.12 4.05 -6.24
C ASP A 88 10.79 4.75 -6.54
N LEU A 89 9.85 4.56 -5.62
CA LEU A 89 8.46 4.97 -5.82
C LEU A 89 8.30 6.50 -5.83
N GLU A 90 9.14 7.21 -5.10
CA GLU A 90 9.12 8.68 -5.03
C GLU A 90 9.46 9.29 -6.38
N ARG A 91 10.55 8.83 -7.00
CA ARG A 91 10.95 9.31 -8.33
C ARG A 91 10.00 8.84 -9.42
N ALA A 92 9.46 7.60 -9.31
CA ALA A 92 8.44 7.11 -10.24
C ALA A 92 7.18 7.99 -10.21
N ALA A 93 6.64 8.27 -9.02
CA ALA A 93 5.46 9.14 -8.85
C ALA A 93 5.72 10.57 -9.37
N ALA A 94 6.92 11.11 -9.14
CA ALA A 94 7.30 12.43 -9.64
C ALA A 94 7.29 12.48 -11.17
N ASP A 95 7.84 11.46 -11.84
CA ASP A 95 7.87 11.38 -13.31
C ASP A 95 6.48 11.16 -13.90
N TYR A 96 5.64 10.31 -13.33
CA TYR A 96 4.26 10.14 -13.77
C TYR A 96 3.44 11.42 -13.63
N ARG A 97 3.65 12.20 -12.57
CA ARG A 97 2.98 13.49 -12.38
C ARG A 97 3.35 14.49 -13.48
N VAL A 98 4.66 14.60 -13.80
CA VAL A 98 5.11 15.46 -14.90
C VAL A 98 4.57 14.98 -16.25
N ALA A 99 4.59 13.67 -16.50
CA ALA A 99 4.04 13.12 -17.73
C ALA A 99 2.55 13.46 -17.91
N LEU A 100 1.76 13.37 -16.85
CA LEU A 100 0.32 13.69 -16.85
C LEU A 100 0.04 15.20 -17.01
N GLU A 101 0.93 16.06 -16.54
CA GLU A 101 0.85 17.51 -16.81
C GLU A 101 1.09 17.85 -18.28
N LEU A 102 1.94 17.03 -18.96
CA LEU A 102 2.24 17.20 -20.37
C LEU A 102 1.16 16.59 -21.27
N GLU A 103 0.71 15.38 -20.96
CA GLU A 103 -0.27 14.65 -21.77
C GLU A 103 -1.10 13.69 -20.90
N PRO A 104 -2.45 13.70 -21.03
CA PRO A 104 -3.32 12.75 -20.30
C PRO A 104 -3.01 11.31 -20.69
N ASN A 105 -2.80 10.45 -19.69
CA ASN A 105 -2.52 9.04 -19.85
C ASN A 105 -3.17 8.24 -18.73
N ALA A 106 -4.16 7.41 -19.06
CA ALA A 106 -4.93 6.67 -18.07
C ALA A 106 -4.08 5.65 -17.26
N ASP A 107 -3.12 4.99 -17.90
CA ASP A 107 -2.24 4.03 -17.22
C ASP A 107 -1.30 4.73 -16.23
N ALA A 108 -0.75 5.89 -16.63
CA ALA A 108 0.07 6.71 -15.76
C ALA A 108 -0.73 7.27 -14.56
N GLU A 109 -1.99 7.64 -14.77
CA GLU A 109 -2.87 8.11 -13.69
C GLU A 109 -3.12 7.00 -12.66
N ILE A 110 -3.40 5.77 -13.10
CA ILE A 110 -3.59 4.61 -12.22
C ILE A 110 -2.30 4.33 -11.44
N LYS A 111 -1.16 4.34 -12.10
CA LYS A 111 0.15 4.12 -11.46
C LYS A 111 0.47 5.22 -10.45
N LEU A 112 0.26 6.48 -10.81
CA LEU A 112 0.49 7.60 -9.90
C LEU A 112 -0.34 7.48 -8.63
N LYS A 113 -1.65 7.25 -8.75
CA LYS A 113 -2.54 7.06 -7.60
C LYS A 113 -2.09 5.90 -6.70
N LYS A 114 -1.68 4.79 -7.31
CA LYS A 114 -1.16 3.64 -6.56
C LYS A 114 0.08 4.01 -5.75
N TRP A 115 1.08 4.64 -6.36
CA TRP A 115 2.34 4.96 -5.69
C TRP A 115 2.20 6.10 -4.68
N GLU A 116 1.33 7.08 -4.95
CA GLU A 116 1.01 8.12 -3.96
C GLU A 116 0.35 7.52 -2.71
N ALA A 117 -0.56 6.56 -2.87
CA ALA A 117 -1.15 5.85 -1.74
C ALA A 117 -0.12 5.01 -0.97
N GLU A 118 0.79 4.32 -1.66
CA GLU A 118 1.86 3.53 -1.05
C GLU A 118 2.83 4.42 -0.24
N LEU A 119 3.27 5.54 -0.82
CA LEU A 119 4.14 6.51 -0.15
C LEU A 119 3.47 7.14 1.07
N LEU A 120 2.20 7.52 0.94
CA LEU A 120 1.41 8.05 2.04
C LEU A 120 1.26 7.00 3.16
N SER A 121 0.96 5.75 2.81
CA SER A 121 0.88 4.66 3.78
C SER A 121 2.18 4.48 4.56
N ALA A 122 3.33 4.46 3.88
CA ALA A 122 4.64 4.33 4.52
C ALA A 122 4.93 5.51 5.48
N GLN A 123 4.67 6.74 5.04
CA GLN A 123 4.84 7.93 5.88
C GLN A 123 3.98 7.87 7.13
N LEU A 124 2.70 7.51 6.99
CA LEU A 124 1.75 7.45 8.11
C LEU A 124 2.05 6.32 9.07
N GLN A 125 2.55 5.19 8.57
CA GLN A 125 3.00 4.10 9.46
C GLN A 125 4.08 4.58 10.41
N ASP A 126 5.05 5.36 9.93
CA ASP A 126 6.11 5.93 10.77
C ASP A 126 5.57 7.00 11.71
N GLU A 127 4.68 7.88 11.23
CA GLU A 127 4.11 8.99 12.01
C GLU A 127 3.20 8.48 13.16
N LEU A 128 2.36 7.49 12.88
CA LEU A 128 1.41 6.94 13.84
C LEU A 128 2.02 5.85 14.74
N TRP A 129 3.18 5.32 14.38
CA TRP A 129 3.86 4.28 15.17
C TRP A 129 3.98 4.58 16.67
N PRO A 130 4.36 5.80 17.10
CA PRO A 130 4.45 6.12 18.53
C PRO A 130 3.13 5.97 19.30
N MET A 131 2.00 6.11 18.61
CA MET A 131 0.65 6.05 19.19
C MET A 131 0.18 4.60 19.39
N VAL A 132 0.44 3.76 18.39
CA VAL A 132 -0.08 2.37 18.37
C VAL A 132 0.89 1.33 18.93
N ARG A 133 2.19 1.60 18.97
CA ARG A 133 3.26 0.64 19.29
C ARG A 133 3.13 -0.12 20.60
N ASP A 134 2.51 0.50 21.60
CA ASP A 134 2.35 -0.04 22.96
C ASP A 134 0.91 -0.54 23.21
N LEU A 135 0.06 -0.60 22.15
CA LEU A 135 -1.33 -1.04 22.24
C LEU A 135 -1.42 -2.49 22.71
N VAL A 136 -2.26 -2.71 23.71
CA VAL A 136 -2.65 -4.05 24.20
C VAL A 136 -4.17 -4.04 24.38
N LEU A 137 -4.86 -4.86 23.62
CA LEU A 137 -6.31 -4.98 23.71
C LEU A 137 -6.69 -6.19 24.57
N PRO A 138 -7.61 -6.05 25.52
CA PRO A 138 -8.18 -7.19 26.21
C PRO A 138 -9.09 -7.97 25.26
N MET A 139 -8.85 -9.26 25.09
CA MET A 139 -9.67 -10.14 24.27
C MET A 139 -10.90 -10.61 25.04
N THR A 140 -11.78 -9.66 25.38
CA THR A 140 -12.94 -9.88 26.25
C THR A 140 -14.23 -9.30 25.66
N VAL A 141 -15.34 -9.93 26.02
CA VAL A 141 -16.68 -9.36 25.91
C VAL A 141 -17.35 -9.46 27.28
N ASP A 142 -17.73 -8.33 27.84
CA ASP A 142 -18.14 -8.22 29.25
C ASP A 142 -17.09 -8.89 30.19
N SER A 143 -17.49 -9.96 30.86
CA SER A 143 -16.59 -10.76 31.72
C SER A 143 -16.14 -12.08 31.07
N VAL A 144 -16.46 -12.32 29.81
CA VAL A 144 -15.99 -13.50 29.06
C VAL A 144 -14.63 -13.19 28.45
N VAL A 145 -13.62 -13.98 28.80
CA VAL A 145 -12.26 -13.91 28.24
C VAL A 145 -12.12 -14.97 27.17
N LEU A 146 -11.78 -14.54 25.95
CA LEU A 146 -11.62 -15.40 24.81
C LEU A 146 -10.48 -16.42 25.05
N GLY A 147 -10.74 -17.69 24.76
CA GLY A 147 -9.77 -18.78 24.98
C GLY A 147 -9.65 -19.27 26.42
N GLU A 148 -10.24 -18.57 27.41
CA GLU A 148 -10.12 -18.92 28.83
C GLU A 148 -11.46 -19.28 29.47
N THR A 149 -12.52 -18.50 29.21
CA THR A 149 -13.83 -18.71 29.83
C THR A 149 -14.51 -19.93 29.24
N SER A 150 -14.90 -20.88 30.11
CA SER A 150 -15.64 -22.06 29.63
C SER A 150 -17.04 -21.68 29.10
N ILE A 151 -17.53 -22.51 28.16
CA ILE A 151 -18.86 -22.32 27.58
C ILE A 151 -19.97 -22.30 28.65
N GLU A 152 -19.85 -23.11 29.70
CA GLU A 152 -20.84 -23.18 30.78
C GLU A 152 -20.81 -21.90 31.66
N THR A 153 -19.64 -21.31 31.84
CA THR A 153 -19.49 -20.02 32.52
C THR A 153 -20.08 -18.90 31.67
N ALA A 154 -19.80 -18.86 30.39
CA ALA A 154 -20.37 -17.88 29.46
C ALA A 154 -21.90 -17.94 29.45
N LYS A 155 -22.48 -19.14 29.36
CA LYS A 155 -23.95 -19.34 29.51
C LYS A 155 -24.51 -18.79 30.80
N SER A 156 -23.79 -18.95 31.91
CA SER A 156 -24.20 -18.41 33.19
C SER A 156 -24.16 -16.89 33.23
N ILE A 157 -23.13 -16.29 32.63
CA ILE A 157 -23.00 -14.82 32.50
C ILE A 157 -24.19 -14.25 31.70
N TYR A 158 -24.53 -14.90 30.59
CA TYR A 158 -25.60 -14.46 29.69
C TYR A 158 -26.95 -15.15 29.97
N ALA A 159 -27.15 -15.73 31.15
CA ALA A 159 -28.37 -16.47 31.51
C ALA A 159 -29.68 -15.61 31.47
N SER A 160 -29.53 -14.29 31.63
CA SER A 160 -30.65 -13.34 31.52
C SER A 160 -31.05 -13.01 30.09
N TYR A 161 -30.20 -13.34 29.12
CA TYR A 161 -30.51 -13.11 27.71
C TYR A 161 -31.25 -14.31 27.10
N PRO A 162 -32.31 -14.08 26.29
CA PRO A 162 -32.88 -15.16 25.51
C PRO A 162 -31.85 -15.70 24.53
N TYR A 163 -31.53 -16.96 24.65
CA TYR A 163 -30.60 -17.60 23.70
C TYR A 163 -31.19 -18.91 23.16
N ALA A 164 -30.85 -19.22 21.94
CA ALA A 164 -31.14 -20.49 21.31
C ALA A 164 -29.83 -21.20 20.96
N LYS A 165 -29.76 -22.50 21.27
CA LYS A 165 -28.69 -23.36 20.77
C LYS A 165 -28.86 -23.48 19.25
N SER A 166 -27.87 -23.03 18.49
CA SER A 166 -27.85 -23.13 17.04
C SER A 166 -26.89 -24.24 16.64
N ASN A 167 -27.33 -25.11 15.74
CA ASN A 167 -26.48 -26.11 15.08
C ASN A 167 -26.05 -25.60 13.71
N LEU A 168 -25.79 -24.30 13.56
CA LEU A 168 -25.51 -23.65 12.29
C LEU A 168 -24.18 -24.07 11.66
N MET A 169 -23.26 -24.66 12.42
CA MET A 169 -22.06 -25.26 11.89
C MET A 169 -22.21 -26.76 11.77
N ASN A 170 -22.47 -27.23 10.57
CA ASN A 170 -22.47 -28.64 10.19
C ASN A 170 -21.04 -29.17 10.00
N ASP A 171 -20.10 -28.77 10.86
CA ASP A 171 -18.75 -29.27 10.76
C ASP A 171 -18.51 -30.44 11.75
N ALA A 172 -17.69 -31.38 11.34
CA ALA A 172 -17.36 -32.62 12.04
C ALA A 172 -16.70 -32.43 13.42
N THR A 173 -16.41 -31.19 13.80
CA THR A 173 -15.73 -30.80 15.06
C THR A 173 -16.66 -30.72 16.28
N GLN A 174 -17.97 -30.84 16.13
CA GLN A 174 -18.96 -30.74 17.23
C GLN A 174 -18.95 -29.42 18.00
N ASP A 175 -18.62 -28.31 17.36
CA ASP A 175 -18.67 -27.00 17.99
C ASP A 175 -20.09 -26.62 18.41
N THR A 176 -20.20 -26.06 19.61
CA THR A 176 -21.49 -25.63 20.13
C THR A 176 -21.59 -24.12 19.96
N VAL A 177 -22.52 -23.68 19.12
CA VAL A 177 -22.82 -22.26 18.90
C VAL A 177 -24.05 -21.85 19.70
N TYR A 178 -23.93 -20.73 20.39
CA TYR A 178 -25.04 -20.12 21.12
C TYR A 178 -25.31 -18.73 20.55
N ASN A 179 -26.55 -18.50 20.14
CA ASN A 179 -27.01 -17.16 19.75
C ASN A 179 -27.74 -16.56 20.96
N CYS A 180 -27.29 -15.40 21.41
CA CYS A 180 -27.97 -14.58 22.40
C CYS A 180 -28.65 -13.42 21.71
N PHE A 181 -29.94 -13.19 22.02
CA PHE A 181 -30.70 -12.05 21.52
C PHE A 181 -30.81 -11.02 22.64
N GLY A 182 -30.53 -9.74 22.35
CA GLY A 182 -30.75 -8.65 23.31
C GLY A 182 -32.19 -8.57 23.73
N MET A 183 -32.44 -8.34 25.03
CA MET A 183 -33.79 -8.10 25.53
C MET A 183 -34.24 -6.69 25.13
N ASP A 184 -35.40 -6.58 24.49
CA ASP A 184 -36.09 -5.31 24.17
C ASP A 184 -35.40 -4.34 23.17
N MET A 185 -34.44 -4.80 22.36
CA MET A 185 -33.87 -3.97 21.32
C MET A 185 -34.65 -4.19 20.01
N PRO A 186 -35.12 -3.13 19.36
CA PRO A 186 -35.61 -3.27 17.99
C PRO A 186 -34.49 -3.69 17.07
N ILE A 187 -34.75 -4.68 16.22
CA ILE A 187 -33.83 -5.08 15.14
C ILE A 187 -33.48 -3.81 14.35
N PRO A 188 -32.23 -3.42 14.20
CA PRO A 188 -31.85 -2.25 13.42
C PRO A 188 -32.45 -2.33 12.01
N ALA A 189 -32.86 -1.22 11.44
CA ALA A 189 -33.46 -1.18 10.11
C ALA A 189 -32.44 -1.68 9.08
N GLY A 190 -32.76 -2.80 8.41
CA GLY A 190 -31.90 -3.43 7.42
C GLY A 190 -31.44 -4.85 7.75
N TYR A 191 -31.74 -5.33 8.97
CA TYR A 191 -31.48 -6.70 9.40
C TYR A 191 -32.74 -7.58 9.32
N GLU A 192 -32.56 -8.80 8.84
CA GLU A 192 -33.63 -9.82 8.89
C GLU A 192 -33.62 -10.51 10.27
N GLU A 193 -34.82 -11.02 10.69
CA GLU A 193 -35.02 -11.66 12.01
C GLU A 193 -34.05 -12.84 12.32
N ASN A 194 -33.20 -13.22 11.38
CA ASN A 194 -32.25 -14.33 11.50
C ASN A 194 -30.78 -13.89 11.54
N GLU A 195 -30.49 -12.58 11.54
CA GLU A 195 -29.11 -12.09 11.64
C GLU A 195 -28.68 -11.93 13.09
N PHE A 196 -27.47 -12.38 13.39
CA PHE A 196 -26.91 -12.59 14.71
C PHE A 196 -26.89 -11.32 15.56
N GLY A 197 -27.45 -11.39 16.75
CA GLY A 197 -27.28 -10.34 17.74
C GLY A 197 -25.95 -10.44 18.49
N PHE A 198 -25.77 -11.52 19.17
CA PHE A 198 -24.55 -11.92 19.87
C PHE A 198 -24.39 -13.42 19.74
N LEU A 199 -23.26 -13.85 19.21
CA LEU A 199 -22.94 -15.24 19.00
C LEU A 199 -21.67 -15.58 19.76
N PHE A 200 -21.61 -16.70 20.46
CA PHE A 200 -20.38 -17.26 20.97
C PHE A 200 -20.32 -18.76 20.72
N ALA A 201 -19.15 -19.26 20.40
CA ALA A 201 -18.90 -20.65 20.09
C ALA A 201 -17.73 -21.21 20.92
N ALA A 202 -17.81 -22.51 21.20
CA ALA A 202 -16.71 -23.25 21.82
C ALA A 202 -16.74 -24.71 21.37
N PRO A 203 -15.61 -25.41 21.33
CA PRO A 203 -15.58 -26.87 21.23
C PRO A 203 -16.27 -27.48 22.43
N VAL A 204 -16.78 -28.71 22.28
CA VAL A 204 -17.51 -29.40 23.33
C VAL A 204 -16.70 -29.48 24.62
N GLY A 205 -17.20 -28.84 25.70
CA GLY A 205 -16.52 -28.78 26.99
C GLY A 205 -15.29 -27.87 27.03
N GLY A 206 -15.06 -27.07 25.99
CA GLY A 206 -13.94 -26.17 25.86
C GLY A 206 -14.23 -24.73 26.33
N ALA A 207 -13.23 -23.87 26.13
CA ALA A 207 -13.34 -22.44 26.32
C ALA A 207 -13.98 -21.77 25.08
N VAL A 208 -14.57 -20.60 25.28
CA VAL A 208 -15.12 -19.77 24.19
C VAL A 208 -14.01 -19.38 23.24
N CYS A 209 -14.12 -19.77 21.98
CA CYS A 209 -13.10 -19.53 20.95
C CYS A 209 -13.55 -18.58 19.84
N ASP A 210 -14.84 -18.25 19.77
CA ASP A 210 -15.40 -17.34 18.76
C ASP A 210 -16.54 -16.53 19.39
N ILE A 211 -16.50 -15.20 19.22
CA ILE A 211 -17.52 -14.27 19.67
C ILE A 211 -17.78 -13.27 18.54
N CYS A 212 -19.06 -13.15 18.15
CA CYS A 212 -19.50 -12.18 17.15
C CYS A 212 -20.61 -11.32 17.72
N ILE A 213 -20.47 -10.01 17.61
CA ILE A 213 -21.43 -9.02 18.11
C ILE A 213 -21.81 -8.08 16.96
N ASN A 214 -23.09 -8.00 16.65
CA ASN A 214 -23.64 -7.02 15.69
C ASN A 214 -24.85 -6.26 16.25
N GLN A 215 -25.01 -6.27 17.59
CA GLN A 215 -26.04 -5.47 18.28
C GLN A 215 -25.45 -4.82 19.54
N PRO A 216 -26.01 -3.67 19.98
CA PRO A 216 -25.57 -2.99 21.21
C PRO A 216 -25.90 -3.80 22.48
N GLY A 217 -25.25 -3.41 23.59
CA GLY A 217 -25.50 -3.97 24.91
C GLY A 217 -24.40 -4.91 25.43
N PHE A 218 -23.37 -5.19 24.65
CA PHE A 218 -22.20 -6.00 25.02
C PHE A 218 -20.94 -5.18 24.90
N VAL A 219 -20.14 -5.12 25.97
CA VAL A 219 -18.87 -4.38 25.98
C VAL A 219 -17.73 -5.29 25.52
N ALA A 220 -17.21 -5.02 24.34
CA ALA A 220 -16.08 -5.73 23.77
C ALA A 220 -14.77 -4.98 23.98
N LEU A 221 -13.64 -5.70 23.99
CA LEU A 221 -12.30 -5.15 24.09
C LEU A 221 -12.12 -4.16 25.26
N GLY A 222 -12.91 -4.34 26.31
CA GLY A 222 -12.88 -3.54 27.53
C GLY A 222 -13.65 -2.21 27.47
N ALA A 223 -14.03 -1.69 26.32
CA ALA A 223 -14.64 -0.37 26.22
C ALA A 223 -15.65 -0.21 25.05
N LEU A 224 -15.61 -1.02 24.01
CA LEU A 224 -16.31 -0.78 22.75
C LEU A 224 -17.64 -1.54 22.69
N GLN A 225 -18.68 -0.90 22.16
CA GLN A 225 -19.98 -1.50 21.88
C GLN A 225 -20.41 -1.27 20.44
N VAL A 226 -21.23 -2.17 19.91
CA VAL A 226 -21.93 -1.93 18.65
C VAL A 226 -22.90 -0.76 18.83
N GLY A 227 -22.90 0.17 17.89
CA GLY A 227 -23.62 1.43 17.97
C GLY A 227 -22.81 2.62 18.51
N ASP A 228 -21.61 2.37 19.04
CA ASP A 228 -20.69 3.45 19.40
C ASP A 228 -20.25 4.22 18.14
N ALA A 229 -19.98 5.52 18.31
CA ALA A 229 -19.43 6.34 17.23
C ALA A 229 -18.04 5.86 16.82
N ALA A 230 -17.69 6.06 15.55
CA ALA A 230 -16.39 5.69 14.99
C ALA A 230 -15.20 6.18 15.82
N GLU A 231 -15.31 7.36 16.43
CA GLU A 231 -14.28 7.96 17.27
C GLU A 231 -13.92 7.07 18.48
N MET A 232 -14.88 6.32 19.02
CA MET A 232 -14.62 5.38 20.12
C MET A 232 -13.73 4.21 19.68
N ALA A 233 -13.94 3.71 18.45
CA ALA A 233 -13.06 2.70 17.89
C ALA A 233 -11.66 3.29 17.59
N LEU A 234 -11.59 4.49 17.02
CA LEU A 234 -10.32 5.18 16.78
C LEU A 234 -9.53 5.37 18.08
N GLU A 235 -10.16 5.89 19.13
CA GLU A 235 -9.53 6.09 20.45
C GLU A 235 -9.04 4.77 21.03
N LEU A 236 -9.83 3.70 20.95
CA LEU A 236 -9.45 2.37 21.45
C LEU A 236 -8.18 1.84 20.77
N PHE A 237 -8.06 2.06 19.45
CA PHE A 237 -6.90 1.64 18.65
C PHE A 237 -5.75 2.65 18.68
N GLY A 238 -5.87 3.77 19.42
CA GLY A 238 -4.83 4.76 19.65
C GLY A 238 -4.72 5.83 18.56
N PHE A 239 -5.76 6.01 17.74
CA PHE A 239 -5.80 7.04 16.70
C PHE A 239 -6.50 8.30 17.22
N PRO A 240 -5.86 9.48 17.20
CA PRO A 240 -6.47 10.73 17.68
C PRO A 240 -7.52 11.29 16.71
N GLU A 241 -7.46 10.89 15.47
CA GLU A 241 -8.35 11.29 14.37
C GLU A 241 -8.39 10.22 13.31
N MET A 242 -9.33 10.33 12.37
CA MET A 242 -9.45 9.39 11.26
C MET A 242 -8.15 9.33 10.45
N PRO A 243 -7.54 8.13 10.31
CA PRO A 243 -6.40 7.98 9.43
C PRO A 243 -6.80 8.31 7.98
N PRO A 244 -5.86 8.80 7.15
CA PRO A 244 -6.14 9.00 5.74
C PRO A 244 -6.57 7.70 5.03
N HIS A 245 -7.17 7.85 3.89
CA HIS A 245 -7.82 6.82 3.06
C HIS A 245 -6.82 5.83 2.42
N VAL A 246 -5.95 5.24 3.24
CA VAL A 246 -4.98 4.22 2.83
C VAL A 246 -4.95 3.10 3.86
N PRO A 247 -4.76 1.84 3.44
CA PRO A 247 -4.55 0.74 4.37
C PRO A 247 -3.24 0.91 5.13
N LEU A 248 -3.25 0.64 6.43
CA LEU A 248 -2.10 0.75 7.31
C LEU A 248 -1.90 -0.57 8.06
N GLN A 249 -0.66 -0.94 8.30
CA GLN A 249 -0.31 -2.17 9.01
C GLN A 249 0.91 -1.97 9.91
N TRP A 250 0.85 -2.48 11.15
CA TRP A 250 1.96 -2.41 12.10
C TRP A 250 2.20 -3.76 12.77
N ILE A 251 3.46 -4.00 13.13
CA ILE A 251 3.85 -5.04 14.09
C ILE A 251 4.20 -4.33 15.39
N LEU A 252 3.40 -4.52 16.43
CA LEU A 252 3.52 -3.81 17.70
C LEU A 252 4.69 -4.38 18.54
N LYS A 253 5.08 -3.70 19.62
CA LYS A 253 6.18 -4.14 20.51
C LYS A 253 5.92 -5.49 21.19
N ASN A 254 4.65 -5.81 21.44
CA ASN A 254 4.24 -7.10 22.01
C ASN A 254 4.17 -8.23 20.98
N GLY A 255 4.49 -7.95 19.71
CA GLY A 255 4.39 -8.87 18.58
C GLY A 255 3.01 -8.97 17.94
N ALA A 256 2.01 -8.21 18.42
CA ALA A 256 0.71 -8.15 17.78
C ALA A 256 0.81 -7.48 16.41
N GLN A 257 -0.06 -7.90 15.50
CA GLN A 257 -0.28 -7.23 14.23
C GLN A 257 -1.53 -6.35 14.36
N LEU A 258 -1.45 -5.11 13.91
CA LEU A 258 -2.56 -4.19 13.82
C LEU A 258 -2.71 -3.77 12.37
N GLU A 259 -3.92 -3.94 11.83
CA GLU A 259 -4.28 -3.53 10.47
C GLU A 259 -5.43 -2.55 10.52
N TYR A 260 -5.35 -1.52 9.71
CA TYR A 260 -6.44 -0.61 9.41
C TYR A 260 -6.72 -0.68 7.91
N ASN A 261 -7.97 -0.99 7.55
CA ASN A 261 -8.43 -1.04 6.18
C ASN A 261 -9.57 -0.05 5.99
N TRP A 262 -9.39 0.87 5.07
CA TRP A 262 -10.36 1.88 4.72
C TRP A 262 -11.17 1.45 3.48
N TYR A 263 -12.45 1.75 3.47
CA TYR A 263 -13.38 1.46 2.37
C TYR A 263 -14.09 2.71 1.86
N SER A 264 -14.48 3.63 2.77
CA SER A 264 -15.09 4.94 2.48
C SER A 264 -14.83 5.90 3.65
N ASP A 265 -15.31 7.14 3.55
CA ASP A 265 -15.10 8.17 4.60
C ASP A 265 -15.66 7.73 5.96
N ASP A 266 -16.72 6.92 5.96
CA ASP A 266 -17.42 6.48 7.15
C ASP A 266 -17.30 4.96 7.40
N ASP A 267 -16.58 4.22 6.51
CA ASP A 267 -16.49 2.75 6.56
C ASP A 267 -15.04 2.29 6.62
N PHE A 268 -14.69 1.56 7.67
CA PHE A 268 -13.35 1.01 7.86
C PHE A 268 -13.34 -0.20 8.80
N THR A 269 -12.23 -0.92 8.82
CA THR A 269 -12.00 -2.01 9.79
C THR A 269 -10.69 -1.83 10.52
N PHE A 270 -10.67 -2.24 11.79
CA PHE A 270 -9.48 -2.58 12.51
C PHE A 270 -9.40 -4.09 12.71
N THR A 271 -8.23 -4.66 12.48
CA THR A 271 -7.91 -6.04 12.85
C THR A 271 -6.68 -6.04 13.74
N TYR A 272 -6.84 -6.57 14.95
CA TYR A 272 -5.77 -6.74 15.91
C TYR A 272 -5.54 -8.23 16.13
N GLN A 273 -4.34 -8.72 15.87
CA GLN A 273 -3.98 -10.12 16.03
C GLN A 273 -2.78 -10.27 16.98
N LEU A 274 -2.97 -11.01 18.04
CA LEU A 274 -1.91 -11.36 18.99
C LEU A 274 -1.90 -12.87 19.21
N ASN A 275 -0.79 -13.53 18.86
CA ASN A 275 -0.68 -14.99 18.84
C ASN A 275 -1.79 -15.60 17.96
N GLU A 276 -2.62 -16.50 18.53
CA GLU A 276 -3.72 -17.19 17.87
C GLU A 276 -5.06 -16.44 18.01
N GLN A 277 -5.06 -15.26 18.66
CA GLN A 277 -6.28 -14.49 18.92
C GLN A 277 -6.38 -13.30 17.96
N THR A 278 -7.55 -13.15 17.37
CA THR A 278 -7.86 -12.04 16.44
C THR A 278 -9.07 -11.27 16.94
N ALA A 279 -8.98 -9.94 16.95
CA ALA A 279 -10.11 -9.04 17.16
C ALA A 279 -10.34 -8.26 15.86
N THR A 280 -11.58 -8.20 15.39
CA THR A 280 -11.99 -7.41 14.24
C THR A 280 -13.08 -6.45 14.66
N VAL A 281 -12.91 -5.18 14.35
CA VAL A 281 -13.91 -4.14 14.54
C VAL A 281 -14.26 -3.56 13.17
N TYR A 282 -15.54 -3.61 12.82
CA TYR A 282 -16.05 -3.02 11.58
C TYR A 282 -16.88 -1.80 11.90
N VAL A 283 -16.55 -0.68 11.28
CA VAL A 283 -17.29 0.57 11.35
C VAL A 283 -17.95 0.80 9.99
N GLU A 284 -19.24 1.11 9.99
CA GLU A 284 -20.04 1.40 8.81
C GLU A 284 -20.93 2.62 9.09
N GLY A 285 -20.98 3.56 8.16
CA GLY A 285 -21.74 4.80 8.32
C GLY A 285 -21.34 5.60 9.55
N GLY A 286 -20.06 5.56 9.94
CA GLY A 286 -19.53 6.30 11.09
C GLY A 286 -19.88 5.71 12.47
N VAL A 287 -20.40 4.48 12.53
CA VAL A 287 -20.71 3.78 13.78
C VAL A 287 -20.12 2.37 13.81
N VAL A 288 -19.79 1.87 14.99
CA VAL A 288 -19.34 0.48 15.18
C VAL A 288 -20.52 -0.46 14.89
N HIS A 289 -20.37 -1.23 13.84
CA HIS A 289 -21.42 -2.12 13.34
C HIS A 289 -21.21 -3.57 13.75
N TYR A 290 -19.95 -3.98 13.93
CA TYR A 290 -19.60 -5.34 14.25
C TYR A 290 -18.30 -5.40 15.08
N VAL A 291 -18.28 -6.31 16.05
CA VAL A 291 -17.05 -6.70 16.76
C VAL A 291 -16.97 -8.22 16.79
N GLY A 292 -15.88 -8.76 16.29
CA GLY A 292 -15.57 -10.19 16.29
C GLY A 292 -14.31 -10.48 17.08
N LEU A 293 -14.32 -11.50 17.93
CA LEU A 293 -13.16 -12.05 18.61
C LEU A 293 -13.05 -13.53 18.28
N LYS A 294 -11.89 -13.98 17.82
CA LYS A 294 -11.67 -15.36 17.42
C LYS A 294 -10.33 -15.87 17.92
N VAL A 295 -10.28 -17.14 18.33
CA VAL A 295 -9.04 -17.91 18.45
C VAL A 295 -8.86 -18.69 17.15
N GLU A 296 -7.76 -18.46 16.43
CA GLU A 296 -7.44 -19.27 15.29
C GLU A 296 -7.02 -20.66 15.77
N ASP A 297 -7.66 -21.70 15.23
CA ASP A 297 -7.27 -23.08 15.54
C ASP A 297 -5.84 -23.30 15.04
N SER A 298 -4.91 -23.56 15.94
CA SER A 298 -3.64 -24.17 15.56
C SER A 298 -3.96 -25.45 14.81
N PRO A 299 -3.43 -25.68 13.60
CA PRO A 299 -3.57 -26.96 12.93
C PRO A 299 -2.98 -28.04 13.85
N ALA A 300 -3.82 -28.96 14.25
CA ALA A 300 -3.47 -30.11 15.11
C ALA A 300 -2.46 -31.04 14.43
#